data_12917273ddba1356022493c7fd8fb6f3
#
_entry.id   12917273ddba1356022493c7fd8fb6f3
#
_cell.length_a   1.000
_cell.length_b   1.000
_cell.length_c   1.000
_cell.angle_alpha   90.00
_cell.angle_beta   90.00
_cell.angle_gamma   90.00
#
_symmetry.space_group_name_H-M   'P 1'
#
loop_
_entity.id
_entity.type
_entity.pdbx_description
1 polymer ?
#
loop_
_entity_poly.entity_id
_entity_poly.type
_entity_poly.pdbx_seq_one_letter_code
_entity_poly.pdbx_strand_id
1 'polypeptide(L)'
;AGRGKTAGRGHEGQRARAGYAALPIYQGGTMPMVRRVPKRGFHNSFALRVATVNLADLERVFAAGEEVNPETLRAKSLVKRRYDELKILGTGELSKSLKIAAHRFSSTAREKIEKAGGVVTVLPGRKPTAAPPSEASGAESV
;
A
#
# COMPACT_ATOMS: atom_id res chain seq x y z
N ALA A 1 -32.01 -22.77 -18.25
CA ALA A 1 -33.06 -23.20 -17.34
C ALA A 1 -33.39 -22.07 -16.34
N GLY A 2 -34.62 -22.06 -15.82
CA GLY A 2 -35.06 -21.10 -14.79
C GLY A 2 -35.59 -19.75 -15.31
N ARG A 3 -35.66 -19.51 -16.60
CA ARG A 3 -36.18 -18.27 -17.16
C ARG A 3 -37.63 -18.31 -17.62
N GLY A 4 -38.32 -19.46 -17.50
CA GLY A 4 -39.66 -19.68 -18.05
C GLY A 4 -40.76 -18.94 -17.30
N LYS A 5 -40.81 -19.03 -15.97
CA LYS A 5 -41.91 -18.48 -15.15
C LYS A 5 -41.54 -17.10 -14.53
N THR A 6 -40.55 -17.06 -13.69
CA THR A 6 -40.17 -15.85 -12.93
C THR A 6 -38.79 -15.32 -13.30
N ALA A 7 -38.12 -15.94 -14.26
CA ALA A 7 -36.77 -15.59 -14.73
C ALA A 7 -35.73 -15.50 -13.60
N GLY A 8 -35.89 -16.30 -12.52
CA GLY A 8 -35.00 -16.30 -11.37
C GLY A 8 -35.16 -15.11 -10.41
N ARG A 9 -36.20 -14.28 -10.62
CA ARG A 9 -36.43 -13.05 -9.81
C ARG A 9 -37.42 -13.24 -8.66
N GLY A 10 -37.97 -14.45 -8.50
CA GLY A 10 -38.98 -14.72 -7.46
C GLY A 10 -40.34 -14.09 -7.79
N HIS A 11 -41.20 -13.96 -6.77
CA HIS A 11 -42.60 -13.53 -6.92
C HIS A 11 -42.72 -12.04 -6.54
N GLU A 12 -42.68 -11.16 -7.54
CA GLU A 12 -42.96 -9.73 -7.45
C GLU A 12 -42.26 -8.90 -6.35
N GLY A 13 -41.14 -9.40 -5.80
CA GLY A 13 -40.39 -8.67 -4.80
C GLY A 13 -39.69 -7.43 -5.36
N GLN A 14 -39.19 -6.58 -4.48
CA GLN A 14 -38.46 -5.35 -4.82
C GLN A 14 -37.32 -5.60 -5.82
N ARG A 15 -36.64 -6.72 -5.71
CA ARG A 15 -35.52 -7.13 -6.61
C ARG A 15 -35.98 -7.56 -8.01
N ALA A 16 -37.30 -7.80 -8.19
CA ALA A 16 -37.85 -8.19 -9.48
C ALA A 16 -38.16 -7.01 -10.40
N ARG A 17 -38.16 -5.78 -9.89
CA ARG A 17 -38.48 -4.59 -10.65
C ARG A 17 -37.29 -4.03 -11.41
N ALA A 18 -37.56 -3.42 -12.58
CA ALA A 18 -36.55 -2.72 -13.34
C ALA A 18 -36.03 -1.50 -12.56
N GLY A 19 -34.75 -1.17 -12.71
CA GLY A 19 -34.13 -0.05 -12.01
C GLY A 19 -33.80 -0.28 -10.53
N TYR A 20 -34.07 -1.46 -9.97
CA TYR A 20 -33.68 -1.77 -8.60
C TYR A 20 -32.15 -1.87 -8.47
N ALA A 21 -31.58 -1.03 -7.61
CA ALA A 21 -30.21 -1.12 -7.16
C ALA A 21 -30.19 -1.28 -5.63
N ALA A 22 -29.65 -2.38 -5.14
CA ALA A 22 -29.50 -2.58 -3.70
C ALA A 22 -28.34 -1.74 -3.18
N LEU A 23 -28.61 -0.87 -2.21
CA LEU A 23 -27.54 -0.19 -1.48
C LEU A 23 -26.79 -1.22 -0.63
N PRO A 24 -25.44 -1.32 -0.73
CA PRO A 24 -24.65 -2.35 -0.07
C PRO A 24 -24.82 -2.40 1.47
N ILE A 25 -25.11 -1.25 2.07
CA ILE A 25 -25.24 -1.09 3.52
C ILE A 25 -26.70 -1.07 4.00
N TYR A 26 -27.69 -1.24 3.10
CA TYR A 26 -29.11 -1.24 3.46
C TYR A 26 -29.51 -2.52 4.17
N GLN A 27 -30.17 -2.41 5.32
CA GLN A 27 -30.60 -3.52 6.18
C GLN A 27 -32.10 -3.49 6.46
N GLY A 28 -32.89 -3.46 5.41
CA GLY A 28 -34.35 -3.63 5.51
C GLY A 28 -35.09 -2.59 6.36
N GLY A 29 -34.61 -1.36 6.45
CA GLY A 29 -35.24 -0.29 7.23
C GLY A 29 -34.66 -0.13 8.64
N THR A 30 -33.85 -1.07 9.13
CA THR A 30 -33.09 -0.87 10.37
C THR A 30 -31.92 0.06 10.14
N MET A 31 -31.41 0.68 11.22
CA MET A 31 -30.24 1.55 11.13
C MET A 31 -29.03 0.79 10.53
N PRO A 32 -28.41 1.27 9.46
CA PRO A 32 -27.26 0.64 8.83
C PRO A 32 -26.11 0.38 9.83
N MET A 33 -25.40 -0.74 9.65
CA MET A 33 -24.34 -1.16 10.56
C MET A 33 -23.26 -0.07 10.76
N VAL A 34 -22.92 0.66 9.70
CA VAL A 34 -21.94 1.77 9.77
C VAL A 34 -22.34 2.85 10.79
N ARG A 35 -23.64 3.08 10.99
CA ARG A 35 -24.15 4.07 11.97
C ARG A 35 -24.30 3.49 13.38
N ARG A 36 -24.35 2.16 13.52
CA ARG A 36 -24.45 1.46 14.82
C ARG A 36 -23.09 1.23 15.47
N VAL A 37 -22.02 1.16 14.67
CA VAL A 37 -20.66 0.94 15.17
C VAL A 37 -20.13 2.21 15.82
N PRO A 38 -19.60 2.16 17.06
CA PRO A 38 -18.99 3.31 17.72
C PRO A 38 -17.80 3.85 16.92
N LYS A 39 -17.65 5.15 16.90
CA LYS A 39 -16.47 5.81 16.29
C LYS A 39 -15.22 5.42 17.09
N ARG A 40 -14.17 5.03 16.42
CA ARG A 40 -12.88 4.67 17.03
C ARG A 40 -11.72 5.31 16.29
N GLY A 41 -10.67 5.61 17.07
CA GLY A 41 -9.41 6.08 16.55
C GLY A 41 -9.40 7.56 16.17
N PHE A 42 -8.28 7.97 15.67
CA PHE A 42 -8.01 9.32 15.19
C PHE A 42 -7.12 9.26 13.95
N HIS A 43 -7.10 10.30 13.18
CA HIS A 43 -6.22 10.44 12.04
C HIS A 43 -4.94 11.17 12.46
N ASN A 44 -3.78 10.50 12.35
CA ASN A 44 -2.49 11.14 12.60
C ASN A 44 -2.09 11.98 11.40
N SER A 45 -2.16 13.30 11.51
CA SER A 45 -1.80 14.24 10.46
C SER A 45 -0.31 14.23 10.12
N PHE A 46 0.53 13.80 11.06
CA PHE A 46 1.99 13.77 10.95
C PHE A 46 2.54 12.40 10.52
N ALA A 47 1.66 11.46 10.19
CA ALA A 47 2.09 10.14 9.72
C ALA A 47 2.89 10.25 8.42
N LEU A 48 4.02 9.56 8.35
CA LEU A 48 4.82 9.44 7.13
C LEU A 48 4.01 8.72 6.04
N ARG A 49 4.02 9.27 4.86
CA ARG A 49 3.38 8.66 3.68
C ARG A 49 4.37 7.70 3.04
N VAL A 50 4.14 6.41 3.24
CA VAL A 50 4.98 5.36 2.67
C VAL A 50 4.34 4.83 1.40
N ALA A 51 5.05 4.97 0.27
CA ALA A 51 4.68 4.29 -0.96
C ALA A 51 5.17 2.85 -0.92
N THR A 52 4.32 1.91 -1.29
CA THR A 52 4.69 0.48 -1.36
C THR A 52 4.67 0.01 -2.80
N VAL A 53 5.68 -0.78 -3.19
CA VAL A 53 5.81 -1.42 -4.49
C VAL A 53 6.16 -2.89 -4.28
N ASN A 54 5.50 -3.79 -5.01
CA ASN A 54 5.74 -5.23 -4.93
C ASN A 54 6.76 -5.69 -5.97
N LEU A 55 7.45 -6.80 -5.69
CA LEU A 55 8.39 -7.41 -6.63
C LEU A 55 7.72 -7.82 -7.94
N ALA A 56 6.48 -8.30 -7.91
CA ALA A 56 5.71 -8.62 -9.11
C ALA A 56 5.54 -7.42 -10.06
N ASP A 57 5.36 -6.21 -9.52
CA ASP A 57 5.23 -5.00 -10.33
C ASP A 57 6.57 -4.60 -10.96
N LEU A 58 7.67 -4.81 -10.23
CA LEU A 58 9.02 -4.58 -10.75
C LEU A 58 9.36 -5.58 -11.85
N GLU A 59 9.08 -6.86 -11.65
CA GLU A 59 9.30 -7.92 -12.66
C GLU A 59 8.57 -7.62 -13.98
N ARG A 60 7.35 -7.09 -13.91
CA ARG A 60 6.54 -6.76 -15.07
C ARG A 60 7.04 -5.55 -15.85
N VAL A 61 7.58 -4.53 -15.18
CA VAL A 61 7.84 -3.19 -15.77
C VAL A 61 9.31 -2.96 -16.09
N PHE A 62 10.23 -3.61 -15.39
CA PHE A 62 11.67 -3.40 -15.55
C PHE A 62 12.33 -4.54 -16.32
N ALA A 63 13.32 -4.21 -17.14
CA ALA A 63 14.18 -5.17 -17.81
C ALA A 63 15.31 -5.65 -16.87
N ALA A 64 15.90 -6.80 -17.19
CA ALA A 64 17.04 -7.33 -16.42
C ALA A 64 18.24 -6.35 -16.48
N GLY A 65 18.87 -6.14 -15.33
CA GLY A 65 20.02 -5.23 -15.20
C GLY A 65 19.66 -3.74 -15.05
N GLU A 66 18.38 -3.38 -15.11
CA GLU A 66 17.93 -1.98 -15.01
C GLU A 66 17.98 -1.49 -13.55
N GLU A 67 18.24 -0.19 -13.37
CA GLU A 67 18.24 0.44 -12.05
C GLU A 67 16.83 0.92 -11.67
N VAL A 68 16.40 0.49 -10.49
CA VAL A 68 15.12 0.87 -9.90
C VAL A 68 15.36 1.94 -8.85
N ASN A 69 15.16 3.19 -9.23
CA ASN A 69 15.25 4.38 -8.39
C ASN A 69 13.87 5.00 -8.17
N PRO A 70 13.67 5.83 -7.15
CA PRO A 70 12.40 6.55 -6.96
C PRO A 70 11.96 7.35 -8.19
N GLU A 71 12.89 7.87 -8.97
CA GLU A 71 12.63 8.64 -10.20
C GLU A 71 12.15 7.73 -11.34
N THR A 72 12.80 6.59 -11.55
CA THR A 72 12.40 5.61 -12.58
C THR A 72 11.04 5.01 -12.28
N LEU A 73 10.69 4.79 -11.00
CA LEU A 73 9.37 4.34 -10.57
C LEU A 73 8.27 5.38 -10.87
N ARG A 74 8.58 6.66 -10.75
CA ARG A 74 7.67 7.74 -11.14
C ARG A 74 7.52 7.83 -12.66
N ALA A 75 8.63 7.76 -13.40
CA ALA A 75 8.62 7.79 -14.87
C ALA A 75 7.79 6.64 -15.45
N LYS A 76 7.91 5.44 -14.88
CA LYS A 76 7.12 4.26 -15.26
C LYS A 76 5.72 4.21 -14.62
N SER A 77 5.30 5.27 -13.92
CA SER A 77 3.96 5.44 -13.32
C SER A 77 3.57 4.38 -12.29
N LEU A 78 4.52 3.65 -11.70
CA LEU A 78 4.26 2.71 -10.60
C LEU A 78 3.93 3.44 -9.30
N VAL A 79 4.53 4.60 -9.07
CA VAL A 79 4.25 5.44 -7.92
C VAL A 79 3.82 6.83 -8.39
N LYS A 80 2.53 7.14 -8.30
CA LYS A 80 1.93 8.40 -8.80
C LYS A 80 1.77 9.48 -7.72
N ARG A 81 1.57 9.09 -6.46
CA ARG A 81 1.30 10.02 -5.37
C ARG A 81 2.59 10.55 -4.75
N ARG A 82 2.51 11.71 -4.09
CA ARG A 82 3.59 12.20 -3.22
C ARG A 82 3.75 11.27 -2.02
N TYR A 83 4.96 10.88 -1.72
CA TYR A 83 5.33 10.03 -0.60
C TYR A 83 6.61 10.56 0.06
N ASP A 84 6.80 10.23 1.32
CA ASP A 84 7.99 10.57 2.09
C ASP A 84 9.03 9.43 2.01
N GLU A 85 8.57 8.18 2.03
CA GLU A 85 9.42 6.99 1.95
C GLU A 85 8.90 5.98 0.94
N LEU A 86 9.81 5.24 0.33
CA LEU A 86 9.53 4.11 -0.57
C LEU A 86 9.85 2.80 0.13
N LYS A 87 8.93 1.86 0.14
CA LYS A 87 9.11 0.51 0.70
C LYS A 87 8.87 -0.57 -0.36
N ILE A 88 9.80 -1.49 -0.50
CA ILE A 88 9.67 -2.66 -1.37
C ILE A 88 9.14 -3.85 -0.58
N LEU A 89 8.12 -4.50 -1.12
CA LEU A 89 7.44 -5.66 -0.53
C LEU A 89 7.69 -6.92 -1.36
N GLY A 90 7.80 -8.07 -0.68
CA GLY A 90 8.16 -9.36 -1.27
C GLY A 90 7.03 -10.13 -1.95
N THR A 91 5.91 -9.49 -2.30
CA THR A 91 4.83 -10.16 -3.03
C THR A 91 5.22 -10.37 -4.48
N GLY A 92 5.06 -11.61 -4.96
CA GLY A 92 5.49 -12.04 -6.28
C GLY A 92 6.87 -12.68 -6.28
N GLU A 93 7.30 -13.14 -7.44
CA GLU A 93 8.63 -13.69 -7.68
C GLU A 93 9.45 -12.72 -8.52
N LEU A 94 10.76 -12.78 -8.37
CA LEU A 94 11.70 -11.96 -9.13
C LEU A 94 12.71 -12.91 -9.78
N SER A 95 12.69 -12.98 -11.11
CA SER A 95 13.62 -13.78 -11.90
C SER A 95 14.77 -12.94 -12.48
N LYS A 96 14.59 -11.62 -12.51
CA LYS A 96 15.54 -10.67 -13.11
C LYS A 96 16.48 -10.11 -12.07
N SER A 97 17.75 -9.99 -12.41
CA SER A 97 18.71 -9.25 -11.58
C SER A 97 18.47 -7.75 -11.72
N LEU A 98 18.07 -7.09 -10.63
CA LEU A 98 17.79 -5.66 -10.61
C LEU A 98 18.63 -4.96 -9.53
N LYS A 99 19.03 -3.72 -9.79
CA LYS A 99 19.64 -2.84 -8.80
C LYS A 99 18.54 -1.96 -8.21
N ILE A 100 18.15 -2.20 -6.97
CA ILE A 100 16.98 -1.55 -6.37
C ILE A 100 17.41 -0.61 -5.25
N ALA A 101 17.14 0.70 -5.43
CA ALA A 101 17.37 1.74 -4.44
C ALA A 101 16.04 2.18 -3.81
N ALA A 102 15.85 1.93 -2.52
CA ALA A 102 14.65 2.30 -1.77
C ALA A 102 14.97 2.59 -0.30
N HIS A 103 14.04 3.26 0.41
CA HIS A 103 14.25 3.62 1.82
C HIS A 103 14.07 2.41 2.75
N ARG A 104 13.14 1.51 2.42
CA ARG A 104 12.82 0.32 3.24
C ARG A 104 12.59 -0.90 2.37
N PHE A 105 12.95 -2.05 2.90
CA PHE A 105 12.70 -3.36 2.30
C PHE A 105 12.04 -4.27 3.34
N SER A 106 11.15 -5.15 2.92
CA SER A 106 10.72 -6.27 3.77
C SER A 106 11.80 -7.35 3.79
N SER A 107 11.84 -8.18 4.84
CA SER A 107 12.78 -9.33 4.92
C SER A 107 12.66 -10.23 3.71
N THR A 108 11.42 -10.62 3.38
CA THR A 108 11.13 -11.47 2.23
C THR A 108 11.48 -10.83 0.88
N ALA A 109 11.38 -9.50 0.74
CA ALA A 109 11.80 -8.82 -0.49
C ALA A 109 13.31 -8.86 -0.64
N ARG A 110 14.06 -8.61 0.44
CA ARG A 110 15.51 -8.64 0.42
C ARG A 110 16.04 -10.02 0.03
N GLU A 111 15.53 -11.08 0.66
CA GLU A 111 15.92 -12.47 0.34
C GLU A 111 15.65 -12.82 -1.13
N LYS A 112 14.50 -12.40 -1.68
CA LYS A 112 14.15 -12.68 -3.09
C LYS A 112 15.03 -11.90 -4.07
N ILE A 113 15.38 -10.66 -3.76
CA ILE A 113 16.28 -9.84 -4.60
C ILE A 113 17.69 -10.43 -4.59
N GLU A 114 18.19 -10.82 -3.43
CA GLU A 114 19.50 -11.45 -3.30
C GLU A 114 19.57 -12.83 -4.02
N LYS A 115 18.52 -13.64 -3.91
CA LYS A 115 18.40 -14.92 -4.64
C LYS A 115 18.37 -14.72 -6.16
N ALA A 116 17.77 -13.64 -6.65
CA ALA A 116 17.75 -13.29 -8.06
C ALA A 116 19.07 -12.63 -8.55
N GLY A 117 20.08 -12.50 -7.68
CA GLY A 117 21.35 -11.85 -8.02
C GLY A 117 21.26 -10.33 -8.15
N GLY A 118 20.23 -9.72 -7.57
CA GLY A 118 20.05 -8.27 -7.55
C GLY A 118 20.85 -7.59 -6.43
N VAL A 119 20.98 -6.27 -6.53
CA VAL A 119 21.65 -5.43 -5.52
C VAL A 119 20.64 -4.56 -4.81
N VAL A 120 20.70 -4.54 -3.47
CA VAL A 120 19.83 -3.72 -2.61
C VAL A 120 20.63 -2.53 -2.10
N THR A 121 20.16 -1.31 -2.42
CA THR A 121 20.72 -0.06 -1.90
C THR A 121 19.69 0.63 -1.02
N VAL A 122 20.04 0.87 0.24
CA VAL A 122 19.16 1.56 1.18
C VAL A 122 19.40 3.06 1.11
N LEU A 123 18.39 3.81 0.69
CA LEU A 123 18.42 5.27 0.70
C LEU A 123 18.15 5.81 2.10
N PRO A 124 18.77 6.94 2.48
CA PRO A 124 18.47 7.59 3.75
C PRO A 124 17.02 8.05 3.77
N GLY A 125 16.22 7.54 4.71
CA GLY A 125 14.87 8.01 4.97
C GLY A 125 14.87 9.38 5.64
N ARG A 126 13.73 10.08 5.59
CA ARG A 126 13.52 11.28 6.40
C ARG A 126 13.59 10.86 7.87
N LYS A 127 14.70 11.15 8.55
CA LYS A 127 14.80 10.96 9.99
C LYS A 127 13.66 11.73 10.64
N PRO A 128 12.84 11.13 11.56
CA PRO A 128 12.04 11.94 12.44
C PRO A 128 13.03 12.94 13.09
N THR A 129 12.66 14.21 13.09
CA THR A 129 13.47 15.24 13.75
C THR A 129 13.56 14.84 15.22
N ALA A 130 14.59 14.07 15.56
CA ALA A 130 14.99 13.91 16.95
C ALA A 130 15.34 15.31 17.42
N ALA A 131 14.73 15.75 18.52
CA ALA A 131 15.13 16.95 19.21
C ALA A 131 16.66 16.91 19.38
N PRO A 132 17.37 18.03 19.18
CA PRO A 132 18.81 18.06 19.36
C PRO A 132 19.09 17.50 20.79
N PRO A 133 20.12 16.66 20.95
CA PRO A 133 20.52 16.24 22.27
C PRO A 133 20.80 17.53 23.07
N SER A 134 20.09 17.71 24.18
CA SER A 134 20.40 18.79 25.12
C SER A 134 21.85 18.61 25.52
N GLU A 135 22.68 19.53 25.10
CA GLU A 135 24.05 19.62 25.59
C GLU A 135 23.98 19.69 27.12
N ALA A 136 24.35 18.59 27.75
CA ALA A 136 24.59 18.58 29.19
C ALA A 136 25.81 19.48 29.39
N SER A 137 25.55 20.70 29.86
CA SER A 137 26.59 21.58 30.32
C SER A 137 27.31 20.91 31.50
N GLY A 138 28.46 20.34 31.19
CA GLY A 138 29.43 19.97 32.20
C GLY A 138 29.93 21.23 32.88
N ALA A 139 29.40 21.54 34.04
CA ALA A 139 30.00 22.51 34.95
C ALA A 139 31.21 21.82 35.56
N GLU A 140 32.36 22.17 35.05
CA GLU A 140 33.64 21.91 35.74
C GLU A 140 33.84 23.03 36.75
N SER A 141 33.79 22.66 38.00
CA SER A 141 34.14 23.54 39.13
C SER A 141 35.55 23.22 39.61
N VAL A 142 36.38 24.21 39.54
CA VAL A 142 37.61 24.30 40.32
C VAL A 142 37.23 24.64 41.74
#